data_9b152b874c80fad34161ba96f5fb2dfe
#
_entry.id   9b152b874c80fad34161ba96f5fb2dfe
#
_cell.length_a   1.000
_cell.length_b   1.000
_cell.length_c   1.000
_cell.angle_alpha   90.00
_cell.angle_beta   90.00
_cell.angle_gamma   90.00
#
_symmetry.space_group_name_H-M   'P 1'
#
loop_
_entity.id
_entity.type
_entity.pdbx_description
1 polymer ?
#
loop_
_entity_poly.entity_id
_entity_poly.type
_entity_poly.pdbx_seq_one_letter_code
_entity_poly.pdbx_strand_id
1 'polypeptide(L)'
;EFMITSKIVDILIEHMLHLIGEDLYLNGRNIALSNMLYYCLPTFCDADLVQSMYRSFVIMIREQDQEEIDNFYADVVKVKESSSSDKFKENIDLILSTKNCIHDALEGIDKTSLDPSIPAFFSHCVLWGNAYPKGFHIIHDDSHSIEKERVLFALFMDWTQSEIELGYDRRKINLPLKGKSLNFSSSEKYAQLQVSDIIASSFTYWAAGVSRGESQDYLFAELNKLNLDRFVGHNKIWPTTDVTPEELGTVHNGGLNAANHIPFFLHNAVPNPDIAKT
;
A
#
# COMPACT_ATOMS: atom_id res chain seq x y z
N GLU A 1 0.34 -10.81 3.65
CA GLU A 1 -1.11 -11.12 3.61
C GLU A 1 -1.95 -9.85 3.55
N PHE A 2 -1.88 -8.94 4.53
CA PHE A 2 -2.68 -7.71 4.53
C PHE A 2 -2.49 -6.88 3.25
N MET A 3 -1.26 -6.75 2.78
CA MET A 3 -0.97 -6.06 1.52
C MET A 3 -1.64 -6.70 0.31
N ILE A 4 -1.66 -8.04 0.25
CA ILE A 4 -2.34 -8.75 -0.84
C ILE A 4 -3.85 -8.51 -0.75
N THR A 5 -4.42 -8.59 0.46
CA THR A 5 -5.83 -8.28 0.69
C THR A 5 -6.17 -6.85 0.26
N SER A 6 -5.33 -5.87 0.64
CA SER A 6 -5.51 -4.47 0.20
C SER A 6 -5.43 -4.34 -1.32
N LYS A 7 -4.51 -5.03 -1.99
CA LYS A 7 -4.42 -5.03 -3.45
C LYS A 7 -5.63 -5.69 -4.14
N ILE A 8 -6.21 -6.72 -3.55
CA ILE A 8 -7.49 -7.28 -4.04
C ILE A 8 -8.59 -6.22 -3.97
N VAL A 9 -8.66 -5.46 -2.88
CA VAL A 9 -9.64 -4.38 -2.73
C VAL A 9 -9.36 -3.26 -3.75
N ASP A 10 -8.13 -2.75 -3.79
CA ASP A 10 -7.78 -1.57 -4.57
C ASP A 10 -7.81 -1.82 -6.09
N ILE A 11 -7.35 -3.01 -6.54
CA ILE A 11 -7.27 -3.31 -7.97
C ILE A 11 -8.59 -3.88 -8.51
N LEU A 12 -9.24 -4.77 -7.76
CA LEU A 12 -10.40 -5.50 -8.28
C LEU A 12 -11.72 -4.88 -7.81
N ILE A 13 -11.93 -4.77 -6.50
CA ILE A 13 -13.24 -4.38 -5.96
C ILE A 13 -13.50 -2.90 -6.19
N GLU A 14 -12.52 -2.04 -5.97
CA GLU A 14 -12.66 -0.59 -6.20
C GLU A 14 -12.92 -0.29 -7.67
N HIS A 15 -12.18 -0.95 -8.59
CA HIS A 15 -12.42 -0.80 -10.02
C HIS A 15 -13.85 -1.18 -10.40
N MET A 16 -14.33 -2.36 -9.98
CA MET A 16 -15.69 -2.81 -10.26
C MET A 16 -16.75 -1.86 -9.72
N LEU A 17 -16.58 -1.38 -8.48
CA LEU A 17 -17.54 -0.46 -7.85
C LEU A 17 -17.52 0.90 -8.53
N HIS A 18 -16.34 1.36 -8.98
CA HIS A 18 -16.23 2.61 -9.75
C HIS A 18 -17.02 2.58 -11.06
N LEU A 19 -17.07 1.44 -11.75
CA LEU A 19 -17.85 1.26 -12.98
C LEU A 19 -19.37 1.44 -12.76
N ILE A 20 -19.85 1.19 -11.55
CA ILE A 20 -21.27 1.39 -11.19
C ILE A 20 -21.52 2.70 -10.42
N GLY A 21 -20.51 3.58 -10.37
CA GLY A 21 -20.63 4.91 -9.77
C GLY A 21 -20.39 4.96 -8.25
N GLU A 22 -19.85 3.88 -7.66
CA GLU A 22 -19.39 3.88 -6.26
C GLU A 22 -17.87 4.11 -6.23
N ASP A 23 -17.40 4.85 -5.23
CA ASP A 23 -15.98 5.15 -5.02
C ASP A 23 -15.63 4.86 -3.56
N LEU A 24 -14.93 3.74 -3.33
CA LEU A 24 -14.52 3.30 -2.00
C LEU A 24 -13.51 4.25 -1.37
N TYR A 25 -12.63 4.82 -2.18
CA TYR A 25 -11.64 5.78 -1.69
C TYR A 25 -12.31 7.08 -1.25
N LEU A 26 -13.24 7.61 -2.05
CA LEU A 26 -13.98 8.83 -1.73
C LEU A 26 -14.80 8.68 -0.44
N ASN A 27 -15.52 7.57 -0.29
CA ASN A 27 -16.36 7.34 0.88
C ASN A 27 -15.60 6.74 2.09
N GLY A 28 -14.28 6.57 1.98
CA GLY A 28 -13.39 6.14 3.07
C GLY A 28 -13.47 4.67 3.44
N ARG A 29 -14.08 3.82 2.62
CA ARG A 29 -14.37 2.41 2.91
C ARG A 29 -13.30 1.43 2.43
N ASN A 30 -12.35 1.86 1.60
CA ASN A 30 -11.31 0.97 1.05
C ASN A 30 -10.45 0.32 2.15
N ILE A 31 -9.97 1.09 3.12
CA ILE A 31 -9.18 0.57 4.25
C ILE A 31 -10.05 -0.31 5.15
N ALA A 32 -11.30 0.10 5.42
CA ALA A 32 -12.26 -0.66 6.21
C ALA A 32 -12.50 -2.06 5.62
N LEU A 33 -12.72 -2.13 4.31
CA LEU A 33 -12.92 -3.39 3.60
C LEU A 33 -11.65 -4.27 3.62
N SER A 34 -10.48 -3.67 3.44
CA SER A 34 -9.20 -4.38 3.53
C SER A 34 -8.98 -4.98 4.93
N ASN A 35 -9.25 -4.22 5.99
CA ASN A 35 -9.19 -4.69 7.37
C ASN A 35 -10.18 -5.84 7.60
N MET A 36 -11.42 -5.65 7.21
CA MET A 36 -12.46 -6.65 7.37
C MET A 36 -12.11 -7.97 6.67
N LEU A 37 -11.69 -7.93 5.41
CA LEU A 37 -11.28 -9.13 4.68
C LEU A 37 -10.06 -9.79 5.32
N TYR A 38 -9.05 -9.02 5.74
CA TYR A 38 -7.85 -9.56 6.36
C TYR A 38 -8.14 -10.37 7.63
N TYR A 39 -9.03 -9.89 8.50
CA TYR A 39 -9.37 -10.59 9.73
C TYR A 39 -10.42 -11.68 9.52
N CYS A 40 -11.38 -11.46 8.63
CA CYS A 40 -12.50 -12.39 8.46
C CYS A 40 -12.16 -13.60 7.58
N LEU A 41 -11.31 -13.44 6.57
CA LEU A 41 -10.91 -14.57 5.71
C LEU A 41 -10.33 -15.74 6.52
N PRO A 42 -9.26 -15.59 7.32
CA PRO A 42 -8.71 -16.70 8.10
C PRO A 42 -9.59 -17.11 9.29
N THR A 43 -10.54 -16.25 9.69
CA THR A 43 -11.47 -16.57 10.80
C THR A 43 -12.62 -17.46 10.35
N PHE A 44 -13.16 -17.23 9.17
CA PHE A 44 -14.35 -17.90 8.70
C PHE A 44 -14.08 -18.95 7.59
N CYS A 45 -12.91 -18.93 6.96
CA CYS A 45 -12.55 -19.81 5.86
C CYS A 45 -11.34 -20.68 6.21
N ASP A 46 -11.12 -21.71 5.40
CA ASP A 46 -9.95 -22.58 5.52
C ASP A 46 -8.66 -21.77 5.22
N ALA A 47 -7.70 -21.81 6.15
CA ALA A 47 -6.48 -21.00 6.08
C ALA A 47 -5.60 -21.38 4.88
N ASP A 48 -5.51 -22.65 4.52
CA ASP A 48 -4.69 -23.13 3.40
C ASP A 48 -5.30 -22.69 2.06
N LEU A 49 -6.63 -22.71 1.95
CA LEU A 49 -7.34 -22.20 0.77
C LEU A 49 -7.18 -20.69 0.63
N VAL A 50 -7.22 -19.93 1.74
CA VAL A 50 -6.95 -18.49 1.73
C VAL A 50 -5.52 -18.19 1.27
N GLN A 51 -4.53 -18.97 1.72
CA GLN A 51 -3.14 -18.84 1.26
C GLN A 51 -3.00 -19.20 -0.23
N SER A 52 -3.73 -20.23 -0.72
CA SER A 52 -3.77 -20.56 -2.15
C SER A 52 -4.32 -19.39 -2.97
N MET A 53 -5.43 -18.80 -2.54
CA MET A 53 -6.05 -17.65 -3.19
C MET A 53 -5.09 -16.44 -3.25
N TYR A 54 -4.34 -16.16 -2.18
CA TYR A 54 -3.35 -15.08 -2.20
C TYR A 54 -2.21 -15.36 -3.20
N ARG A 55 -1.75 -16.60 -3.30
CA ARG A 55 -0.71 -16.98 -4.27
C ARG A 55 -1.22 -16.87 -5.70
N SER A 56 -2.41 -17.39 -6.00
CA SER A 56 -3.00 -17.29 -7.33
C SER A 56 -3.29 -15.84 -7.73
N PHE A 57 -3.69 -14.96 -6.80
CA PHE A 57 -3.79 -13.53 -7.06
C PHE A 57 -2.46 -12.92 -7.49
N VAL A 58 -1.37 -13.22 -6.77
CA VAL A 58 -0.04 -12.70 -7.12
C VAL A 58 0.42 -13.18 -8.49
N ILE A 59 0.14 -14.44 -8.83
CA ILE A 59 0.49 -15.02 -10.14
C ILE A 59 -0.36 -14.35 -11.22
N MET A 60 -1.66 -14.21 -11.01
CA MET A 60 -2.58 -13.52 -11.94
C MET A 60 -2.11 -12.10 -12.28
N ILE A 61 -1.69 -11.31 -11.27
CA ILE A 61 -1.18 -9.94 -11.53
C ILE A 61 0.13 -9.96 -12.33
N ARG A 62 0.95 -10.99 -12.20
CA ARG A 62 2.25 -11.09 -12.89
C ARG A 62 2.13 -11.58 -14.33
N GLU A 63 1.31 -12.57 -14.56
CA GLU A 63 1.21 -13.25 -15.84
C GLU A 63 0.08 -12.70 -16.70
N GLN A 64 -1.05 -12.33 -16.10
CA GLN A 64 -2.24 -11.72 -16.72
C GLN A 64 -2.84 -12.54 -17.88
N ASP A 65 -2.56 -13.82 -17.93
CA ASP A 65 -3.18 -14.72 -18.89
C ASP A 65 -4.50 -15.30 -18.39
N GLN A 66 -5.28 -15.87 -19.29
CA GLN A 66 -6.62 -16.37 -18.98
C GLN A 66 -6.58 -17.57 -18.03
N GLU A 67 -5.53 -18.40 -18.09
CA GLU A 67 -5.38 -19.56 -17.21
C GLU A 67 -5.22 -19.13 -15.76
N GLU A 68 -4.36 -18.13 -15.50
CA GLU A 68 -4.11 -17.63 -14.16
C GLU A 68 -5.28 -16.80 -13.60
N ILE A 69 -6.00 -16.12 -14.46
CA ILE A 69 -7.26 -15.47 -14.09
C ILE A 69 -8.27 -16.53 -13.63
N ASP A 70 -8.46 -17.61 -14.39
CA ASP A 70 -9.40 -18.67 -14.04
C ASP A 70 -8.96 -19.43 -12.78
N ASN A 71 -7.67 -19.66 -12.58
CA ASN A 71 -7.09 -20.24 -11.38
C ASN A 71 -7.40 -19.42 -10.13
N PHE A 72 -7.19 -18.10 -10.21
CA PHE A 72 -7.52 -17.20 -9.09
C PHE A 72 -9.00 -17.28 -8.70
N TYR A 73 -9.91 -17.15 -9.68
CA TYR A 73 -11.35 -17.21 -9.37
C TYR A 73 -11.80 -18.60 -8.92
N ALA A 74 -11.17 -19.67 -9.39
CA ALA A 74 -11.42 -21.02 -8.87
C ALA A 74 -11.02 -21.14 -7.40
N ASP A 75 -9.91 -20.54 -7.00
CA ASP A 75 -9.50 -20.52 -5.59
C ASP A 75 -10.43 -19.64 -4.73
N VAL A 76 -10.90 -18.50 -5.24
CA VAL A 76 -11.92 -17.68 -4.54
C VAL A 76 -13.21 -18.47 -4.30
N VAL A 77 -13.65 -19.29 -5.27
CA VAL A 77 -14.82 -20.19 -5.10
C VAL A 77 -14.57 -21.19 -3.97
N LYS A 78 -13.41 -21.85 -3.93
CA LYS A 78 -13.07 -22.80 -2.86
C LYS A 78 -13.06 -22.12 -1.49
N VAL A 79 -12.49 -20.91 -1.39
CA VAL A 79 -12.50 -20.10 -0.16
C VAL A 79 -13.94 -19.81 0.27
N LYS A 80 -14.81 -19.40 -0.66
CA LYS A 80 -16.23 -19.16 -0.37
C LYS A 80 -16.93 -20.41 0.15
N GLU A 81 -16.72 -21.56 -0.50
CA GLU A 81 -17.32 -22.83 -0.12
C GLU A 81 -16.87 -23.30 1.27
N SER A 82 -15.61 -23.04 1.64
CA SER A 82 -15.07 -23.35 2.96
C SER A 82 -15.60 -22.46 4.09
N SER A 83 -16.24 -21.34 3.76
CA SER A 83 -16.67 -20.36 4.76
C SER A 83 -17.74 -20.93 5.71
N SER A 84 -17.47 -20.80 7.01
CA SER A 84 -18.39 -21.15 8.10
C SER A 84 -19.50 -20.12 8.33
N SER A 85 -19.43 -18.95 7.66
CA SER A 85 -20.39 -17.85 7.83
C SER A 85 -21.06 -17.51 6.49
N ASP A 86 -22.36 -17.76 6.37
CA ASP A 86 -23.12 -17.41 5.18
C ASP A 86 -23.15 -15.90 4.92
N LYS A 87 -23.21 -15.09 5.98
CA LYS A 87 -23.14 -13.63 5.87
C LYS A 87 -21.79 -13.17 5.32
N PHE A 88 -20.69 -13.85 5.69
CA PHE A 88 -19.38 -13.49 5.18
C PHE A 88 -19.17 -13.91 3.72
N LYS A 89 -19.85 -14.95 3.24
CA LYS A 89 -19.84 -15.34 1.82
C LYS A 89 -20.25 -14.20 0.89
N GLU A 90 -21.16 -13.30 1.33
CA GLU A 90 -21.56 -12.11 0.56
C GLU A 90 -20.37 -11.19 0.28
N ASN A 91 -19.42 -11.09 1.20
CA ASN A 91 -18.20 -10.28 0.98
C ASN A 91 -17.21 -10.97 0.02
N ILE A 92 -17.16 -12.31 0.01
CA ILE A 92 -16.37 -13.05 -0.97
C ILE A 92 -17.01 -12.95 -2.36
N ASP A 93 -18.34 -12.83 -2.43
CA ASP A 93 -19.05 -12.59 -3.69
C ASP A 93 -18.69 -11.25 -4.34
N LEU A 94 -18.27 -10.24 -3.56
CA LEU A 94 -17.71 -9.02 -4.13
C LEU A 94 -16.45 -9.33 -4.96
N ILE A 95 -15.55 -10.19 -4.44
CA ILE A 95 -14.35 -10.60 -5.19
C ILE A 95 -14.76 -11.40 -6.43
N LEU A 96 -15.70 -12.34 -6.32
CA LEU A 96 -16.16 -13.12 -7.47
C LEU A 96 -16.80 -12.25 -8.56
N SER A 97 -17.54 -11.22 -8.16
CA SER A 97 -18.21 -10.32 -9.10
C SER A 97 -17.24 -9.52 -9.97
N THR A 98 -15.99 -9.31 -9.50
CA THR A 98 -14.97 -8.60 -10.27
C THR A 98 -14.52 -9.35 -11.53
N LYS A 99 -14.84 -10.67 -11.66
CA LYS A 99 -14.53 -11.46 -12.86
C LYS A 99 -15.13 -10.84 -14.13
N ASN A 100 -16.26 -10.15 -14.01
CA ASN A 100 -16.94 -9.55 -15.15
C ASN A 100 -16.20 -8.36 -15.78
N CYS A 101 -15.28 -7.73 -15.03
CA CYS A 101 -14.49 -6.57 -15.48
C CYS A 101 -12.98 -6.79 -15.27
N ILE A 102 -12.52 -8.04 -15.13
CA ILE A 102 -11.12 -8.32 -14.75
C ILE A 102 -10.12 -7.78 -15.78
N HIS A 103 -10.41 -7.88 -17.06
CA HIS A 103 -9.50 -7.39 -18.10
C HIS A 103 -9.35 -5.87 -18.04
N ASP A 104 -10.43 -5.14 -17.80
CA ASP A 104 -10.39 -3.69 -17.61
C ASP A 104 -9.64 -3.32 -16.31
N ALA A 105 -9.86 -4.09 -15.24
CA ALA A 105 -9.17 -3.88 -13.96
C ALA A 105 -7.66 -4.14 -14.03
N LEU A 106 -7.21 -5.03 -14.92
CA LEU A 106 -5.80 -5.33 -15.15
C LEU A 106 -5.14 -4.40 -16.16
N GLU A 107 -5.90 -3.58 -16.90
CA GLU A 107 -5.34 -2.63 -17.85
C GLU A 107 -4.46 -1.61 -17.13
N GLY A 108 -3.21 -1.51 -17.54
CA GLY A 108 -2.22 -0.62 -16.91
C GLY A 108 -1.62 -1.13 -15.58
N ILE A 109 -2.08 -2.27 -15.08
CA ILE A 109 -1.46 -2.94 -13.93
C ILE A 109 -0.32 -3.82 -14.41
N ASP A 110 0.80 -3.78 -13.73
CA ASP A 110 1.94 -4.67 -13.99
C ASP A 110 2.46 -5.29 -12.68
N LYS A 111 3.49 -6.13 -12.80
CA LYS A 111 4.11 -6.78 -11.64
C LYS A 111 4.70 -5.79 -10.61
N THR A 112 5.01 -4.55 -10.99
CA THR A 112 5.51 -3.52 -10.07
C THR A 112 4.40 -3.00 -9.16
N SER A 113 3.13 -3.17 -9.55
CA SER A 113 1.97 -2.83 -8.72
C SER A 113 1.89 -3.64 -7.41
N LEU A 114 2.59 -4.78 -7.36
CA LEU A 114 2.74 -5.60 -6.14
C LEU A 114 3.96 -5.20 -5.31
N ASP A 115 4.85 -4.33 -5.81
CA ASP A 115 6.05 -3.94 -5.10
C ASP A 115 5.73 -2.92 -4.00
N PRO A 116 5.90 -3.25 -2.71
CA PRO A 116 5.61 -2.34 -1.61
C PRO A 116 6.59 -1.18 -1.49
N SER A 117 7.76 -1.28 -2.10
CA SER A 117 8.84 -0.29 -1.92
C SER A 117 8.46 1.06 -2.50
N ILE A 118 7.76 1.09 -3.65
CA ILE A 118 7.37 2.33 -4.32
C ILE A 118 6.38 3.14 -3.49
N PRO A 119 5.20 2.60 -3.08
CA PRO A 119 4.27 3.34 -2.24
C PRO A 119 4.83 3.65 -0.84
N ALA A 120 5.68 2.77 -0.29
CA ALA A 120 6.36 3.04 0.98
C ALA A 120 7.33 4.22 0.86
N PHE A 121 8.16 4.26 -0.18
CA PHE A 121 9.08 5.36 -0.42
C PHE A 121 8.32 6.69 -0.66
N PHE A 122 7.25 6.66 -1.46
CA PHE A 122 6.37 7.83 -1.64
C PHE A 122 5.82 8.34 -0.31
N SER A 123 5.28 7.44 0.52
CA SER A 123 4.75 7.77 1.85
C SER A 123 5.80 8.37 2.77
N HIS A 124 7.03 7.83 2.76
CA HIS A 124 8.15 8.42 3.49
C HIS A 124 8.49 9.82 3.00
N CYS A 125 8.50 10.06 1.69
CA CYS A 125 8.74 11.40 1.14
C CYS A 125 7.65 12.40 1.57
N VAL A 126 6.39 11.98 1.64
CA VAL A 126 5.29 12.81 2.17
C VAL A 126 5.53 13.14 3.65
N LEU A 127 5.82 12.15 4.49
CA LEU A 127 6.05 12.34 5.93
C LEU A 127 7.24 13.27 6.20
N TRP A 128 8.35 13.05 5.51
CA TRP A 128 9.53 13.91 5.62
C TRP A 128 9.27 15.32 5.07
N GLY A 129 8.48 15.44 4.00
CA GLY A 129 8.08 16.74 3.45
C GLY A 129 7.27 17.57 4.43
N ASN A 130 6.37 16.94 5.18
CA ASN A 130 5.60 17.59 6.24
C ASN A 130 6.50 18.05 7.40
N ALA A 131 7.49 17.23 7.78
CA ALA A 131 8.44 17.56 8.83
C ALA A 131 9.48 18.61 8.39
N TYR A 132 9.87 18.60 7.12
CA TYR A 132 10.90 19.47 6.54
C TYR A 132 10.40 20.18 5.28
N PRO A 133 9.49 21.18 5.42
CA PRO A 133 8.86 21.84 4.27
C PRO A 133 9.84 22.65 3.40
N LYS A 134 11.04 22.95 3.92
CA LYS A 134 12.13 23.58 3.15
C LYS A 134 12.93 22.58 2.31
N GLY A 135 12.55 21.30 2.36
CA GLY A 135 13.14 20.20 1.62
C GLY A 135 14.26 19.47 2.35
N PHE A 136 14.53 18.27 1.87
CA PHE A 136 15.52 17.34 2.42
C PHE A 136 16.26 16.60 1.30
N HIS A 137 17.41 16.03 1.62
CA HIS A 137 18.19 15.19 0.73
C HIS A 137 18.00 13.73 1.12
N ILE A 138 17.90 12.85 0.11
CA ILE A 138 17.66 11.43 0.29
C ILE A 138 18.95 10.68 -0.09
N ILE A 139 19.44 9.85 0.81
CA ILE A 139 20.42 8.83 0.53
C ILE A 139 19.72 7.49 0.75
N HIS A 140 19.56 6.74 -0.33
CA HIS A 140 18.91 5.42 -0.33
C HIS A 140 19.97 4.35 -0.52
N ASP A 141 19.81 3.19 0.13
CA ASP A 141 20.63 2.04 -0.19
C ASP A 141 20.35 1.56 -1.63
N ASP A 142 21.24 0.75 -2.20
CA ASP A 142 21.06 0.23 -3.55
C ASP A 142 19.71 -0.50 -3.66
N SER A 143 18.82 0.03 -4.49
CA SER A 143 17.46 -0.50 -4.69
C SER A 143 17.08 -0.39 -6.16
N HIS A 144 17.04 -1.54 -6.81
CA HIS A 144 16.65 -1.61 -8.23
C HIS A 144 15.23 -1.08 -8.48
N SER A 145 14.28 -1.35 -7.60
CA SER A 145 12.89 -0.90 -7.74
C SER A 145 12.79 0.63 -7.72
N ILE A 146 13.38 1.26 -6.70
CA ILE A 146 13.32 2.72 -6.57
C ILE A 146 14.17 3.41 -7.66
N GLU A 147 15.32 2.82 -8.02
CA GLU A 147 16.17 3.36 -9.07
C GLU A 147 15.49 3.35 -10.44
N LYS A 148 14.75 2.29 -10.75
CA LYS A 148 13.95 2.19 -11.97
C LYS A 148 12.88 3.28 -12.04
N GLU A 149 12.26 3.63 -10.91
CA GLU A 149 11.21 4.65 -10.82
C GLU A 149 11.76 6.06 -10.51
N ARG A 150 13.05 6.26 -10.60
CA ARG A 150 13.73 7.54 -10.28
C ARG A 150 13.12 8.72 -11.04
N VAL A 151 12.82 8.56 -12.35
CA VAL A 151 12.23 9.63 -13.17
C VAL A 151 10.84 10.00 -12.67
N LEU A 152 10.03 9.02 -12.25
CA LEU A 152 8.73 9.27 -11.66
C LEU A 152 8.85 10.11 -10.37
N PHE A 153 9.79 9.76 -9.49
CA PHE A 153 10.04 10.55 -8.28
C PHE A 153 10.61 11.94 -8.60
N ALA A 154 11.43 12.06 -9.66
CA ALA A 154 11.90 13.37 -10.10
C ALA A 154 10.76 14.29 -10.56
N LEU A 155 9.72 13.74 -11.20
CA LEU A 155 8.50 14.47 -11.56
C LEU A 155 7.69 14.87 -10.32
N PHE A 156 7.49 13.97 -9.37
CA PHE A 156 6.82 14.29 -8.10
C PHE A 156 7.57 15.36 -7.27
N MET A 157 8.86 15.52 -7.47
CA MET A 157 9.74 16.48 -6.78
C MET A 157 10.07 17.69 -7.66
N ASP A 158 9.23 18.04 -8.61
CA ASP A 158 9.35 19.26 -9.40
C ASP A 158 8.90 20.48 -8.58
N TRP A 159 9.87 21.17 -8.01
CA TRP A 159 9.63 22.35 -7.17
C TRP A 159 9.23 23.60 -7.97
N THR A 160 9.18 23.54 -9.29
CA THR A 160 8.69 24.65 -10.13
C THR A 160 7.16 24.67 -10.18
N GLN A 161 6.51 23.56 -9.85
CA GLN A 161 5.06 23.43 -9.76
C GLN A 161 4.51 24.16 -8.54
N SER A 162 3.29 24.68 -8.67
CA SER A 162 2.54 25.21 -7.54
C SER A 162 2.17 24.09 -6.57
N GLU A 163 2.18 24.41 -5.28
CA GLU A 163 1.74 23.46 -4.26
C GLU A 163 0.26 23.13 -4.42
N ILE A 164 -0.06 21.85 -4.32
CA ILE A 164 -1.42 21.32 -4.36
C ILE A 164 -1.59 20.27 -3.26
N GLU A 165 -2.68 20.39 -2.48
CA GLU A 165 -3.11 19.35 -1.52
C GLU A 165 -4.11 18.42 -2.22
N LEU A 166 -3.81 17.13 -2.25
CA LEU A 166 -4.63 16.09 -2.87
C LEU A 166 -5.11 15.10 -1.81
N GLY A 167 -6.22 14.43 -2.10
CA GLY A 167 -6.82 13.44 -1.21
C GLY A 167 -7.87 14.03 -0.28
N TYR A 168 -8.35 13.20 0.64
CA TYR A 168 -9.44 13.50 1.55
C TYR A 168 -9.02 13.20 2.99
N ASP A 169 -9.66 13.84 3.97
CA ASP A 169 -9.48 13.55 5.40
C ASP A 169 -7.99 13.39 5.80
N ARG A 170 -7.63 12.33 6.55
CA ARG A 170 -6.25 12.02 6.93
C ARG A 170 -5.38 11.48 5.78
N ARG A 171 -5.99 11.14 4.63
CA ARG A 171 -5.29 10.61 3.44
C ARG A 171 -4.78 11.72 2.51
N LYS A 172 -4.73 12.94 2.98
CA LYS A 172 -4.20 14.08 2.22
C LYS A 172 -2.69 14.00 2.05
N ILE A 173 -2.24 14.40 0.88
CA ILE A 173 -0.84 14.54 0.51
C ILE A 173 -0.59 15.90 -0.13
N ASN A 174 0.62 16.42 0.03
CA ASN A 174 1.05 17.66 -0.61
C ASN A 174 2.04 17.37 -1.74
N LEU A 175 1.79 17.92 -2.92
CA LEU A 175 2.73 17.93 -4.04
C LEU A 175 3.17 19.37 -4.32
N PRO A 176 4.39 19.60 -4.88
CA PRO A 176 5.44 18.59 -5.09
C PRO A 176 5.99 18.04 -3.77
N LEU A 177 6.47 16.79 -3.83
CA LEU A 177 7.22 16.19 -2.72
C LEU A 177 8.49 17.01 -2.45
N LYS A 178 8.90 17.09 -1.17
CA LYS A 178 9.95 18.02 -0.74
C LYS A 178 11.39 17.47 -0.82
N GLY A 179 11.61 16.36 -1.54
CA GLY A 179 12.96 15.86 -1.83
C GLY A 179 13.72 16.81 -2.76
N LYS A 180 14.96 17.14 -2.41
CA LYS A 180 15.88 17.96 -3.22
C LYS A 180 16.82 17.15 -4.05
N SER A 181 17.24 16.00 -3.55
CA SER A 181 18.07 15.04 -4.27
C SER A 181 17.79 13.63 -3.81
N LEU A 182 17.99 12.67 -4.69
CA LEU A 182 17.94 11.24 -4.44
C LEU A 182 19.24 10.60 -4.92
N ASN A 183 20.05 10.13 -3.97
CA ASN A 183 21.33 9.48 -4.26
C ASN A 183 21.26 8.03 -3.77
N PHE A 184 21.75 7.11 -4.57
CA PHE A 184 21.94 5.72 -4.18
C PHE A 184 23.37 5.52 -3.72
N SER A 185 23.54 4.75 -2.65
CA SER A 185 24.85 4.45 -2.12
C SER A 185 24.83 3.17 -1.31
N SER A 186 25.93 2.43 -1.35
CA SER A 186 26.09 1.24 -0.54
C SER A 186 26.18 1.58 0.95
N SER A 187 25.53 0.76 1.79
CA SER A 187 25.62 0.81 3.24
C SER A 187 27.05 0.68 3.77
N GLU A 188 27.98 0.12 2.99
CA GLU A 188 29.42 0.10 3.35
C GLU A 188 30.04 1.51 3.44
N LYS A 189 29.52 2.46 2.69
CA LYS A 189 30.02 3.84 2.65
C LYS A 189 29.34 4.77 3.64
N TYR A 190 28.13 4.43 4.07
CA TYR A 190 27.32 5.27 4.95
C TYR A 190 26.81 4.51 6.16
N ALA A 191 27.42 4.74 7.31
CA ALA A 191 27.00 4.13 8.58
C ALA A 191 25.52 4.42 8.90
N GLN A 192 24.98 5.54 8.44
CA GLN A 192 23.57 5.91 8.64
C GLN A 192 22.62 4.93 7.93
N LEU A 193 23.01 4.38 6.76
CA LEU A 193 22.22 3.35 6.09
C LEU A 193 22.19 2.07 6.92
N GLN A 194 23.32 1.64 7.49
CA GLN A 194 23.39 0.48 8.38
C GLN A 194 22.51 0.68 9.63
N VAL A 195 22.53 1.87 10.22
CA VAL A 195 21.66 2.19 11.37
C VAL A 195 20.19 2.16 10.95
N SER A 196 19.85 2.68 9.77
CA SER A 196 18.48 2.64 9.23
C SER A 196 17.99 1.21 9.03
N ASP A 197 18.86 0.31 8.54
CA ASP A 197 18.53 -1.11 8.38
C ASP A 197 18.29 -1.81 9.72
N ILE A 198 19.13 -1.53 10.72
CA ILE A 198 18.93 -2.08 12.05
C ILE A 198 17.60 -1.61 12.64
N ILE A 199 17.28 -0.33 12.50
CA ILE A 199 16.02 0.23 12.98
C ILE A 199 14.85 -0.42 12.22
N ALA A 200 14.86 -0.44 10.89
CA ALA A 200 13.80 -1.01 10.07
C ALA A 200 13.58 -2.50 10.37
N SER A 201 14.66 -3.28 10.49
CA SER A 201 14.62 -4.71 10.83
C SER A 201 14.07 -4.92 12.23
N SER A 202 14.47 -4.11 13.19
CA SER A 202 13.98 -4.19 14.59
C SER A 202 12.48 -3.87 14.67
N PHE A 203 12.02 -2.85 13.95
CA PHE A 203 10.59 -2.54 13.87
C PHE A 203 9.79 -3.66 13.19
N THR A 204 10.29 -4.19 12.09
CA THR A 204 9.65 -5.30 11.38
C THR A 204 9.55 -6.54 12.26
N TYR A 205 10.62 -6.87 12.96
CA TYR A 205 10.66 -8.00 13.89
C TYR A 205 9.64 -7.82 15.04
N TRP A 206 9.65 -6.66 15.68
CA TRP A 206 8.71 -6.33 16.74
C TRP A 206 7.25 -6.36 16.25
N ALA A 207 6.94 -5.75 15.10
CA ALA A 207 5.61 -5.73 14.52
C ALA A 207 5.10 -7.14 14.19
N ALA A 208 5.97 -8.00 13.66
CA ALA A 208 5.66 -9.40 13.42
C ALA A 208 5.35 -10.16 14.73
N GLY A 209 6.09 -9.91 15.79
CA GLY A 209 5.83 -10.48 17.12
C GLY A 209 4.49 -10.01 17.69
N VAL A 210 4.17 -8.71 17.57
CA VAL A 210 2.86 -8.17 17.98
C VAL A 210 1.73 -8.86 17.22
N SER A 211 1.87 -8.99 15.89
CA SER A 211 0.85 -9.62 15.04
C SER A 211 0.60 -11.10 15.35
N ARG A 212 1.65 -11.84 15.77
CA ARG A 212 1.56 -13.26 16.11
C ARG A 212 1.16 -13.53 17.55
N GLY A 213 1.14 -12.52 18.41
CA GLY A 213 0.94 -12.68 19.86
C GLY A 213 2.09 -13.40 20.54
N GLU A 214 3.31 -13.32 19.99
CA GLU A 214 4.50 -13.97 20.56
C GLU A 214 4.94 -13.24 21.83
N SER A 215 5.06 -13.98 22.95
CA SER A 215 5.43 -13.41 24.25
C SER A 215 6.74 -13.96 24.83
N GLN A 216 7.35 -14.97 24.20
CA GLN A 216 8.47 -15.70 24.80
C GLN A 216 9.85 -15.41 24.21
N ASP A 217 9.94 -14.60 23.16
CA ASP A 217 11.20 -14.20 22.55
C ASP A 217 11.84 -13.06 23.33
N TYR A 218 13.09 -13.26 23.75
CA TYR A 218 13.86 -12.26 24.50
C TYR A 218 14.01 -10.93 23.73
N LEU A 219 14.36 -10.99 22.44
CA LEU A 219 14.54 -9.77 21.62
C LEU A 219 13.23 -9.01 21.47
N PHE A 220 12.12 -9.70 21.19
CA PHE A 220 10.80 -9.10 21.15
C PHE A 220 10.45 -8.41 22.49
N ALA A 221 10.70 -9.09 23.62
CA ALA A 221 10.43 -8.54 24.94
C ALA A 221 11.23 -7.25 25.22
N GLU A 222 12.51 -7.20 24.82
CA GLU A 222 13.33 -5.98 24.96
C GLU A 222 12.86 -4.86 24.04
N LEU A 223 12.54 -5.16 22.79
CA LEU A 223 12.00 -4.17 21.84
C LEU A 223 10.64 -3.61 22.32
N ASN A 224 9.80 -4.46 22.89
CA ASN A 224 8.47 -4.05 23.38
C ASN A 224 8.56 -3.05 24.54
N LYS A 225 9.63 -3.10 25.37
CA LYS A 225 9.89 -2.11 26.42
C LYS A 225 10.17 -0.70 25.86
N LEU A 226 10.58 -0.60 24.61
CA LEU A 226 10.91 0.69 23.98
C LEU A 226 9.65 1.48 23.54
N ASN A 227 8.44 0.91 23.67
CA ASN A 227 7.20 1.52 23.20
C ASN A 227 7.32 2.01 21.74
N LEU A 228 7.68 1.09 20.85
CA LEU A 228 7.99 1.41 19.45
C LEU A 228 6.80 1.97 18.68
N ASP A 229 5.58 1.65 19.09
CA ASP A 229 4.34 2.18 18.56
C ASP A 229 4.27 3.73 18.55
N ARG A 230 4.92 4.39 19.50
CA ARG A 230 5.01 5.87 19.55
C ARG A 230 5.76 6.50 18.36
N PHE A 231 6.61 5.71 17.70
CA PHE A 231 7.38 6.15 16.53
C PHE A 231 6.67 5.81 15.21
N VAL A 232 5.66 4.95 15.28
CA VAL A 232 4.84 4.61 14.11
C VAL A 232 3.78 5.69 13.98
N GLY A 233 3.90 6.53 12.94
CA GLY A 233 2.96 7.62 12.71
C GLY A 233 1.51 7.16 12.52
N HIS A 234 0.59 8.10 12.36
CA HIS A 234 -0.85 7.83 12.20
C HIS A 234 -1.21 6.92 11.02
N ASN A 235 -0.31 6.75 10.06
CA ASN A 235 -0.46 5.84 8.92
C ASN A 235 0.18 4.47 9.22
N LYS A 236 -0.27 3.81 10.27
CA LYS A 236 0.14 2.43 10.56
C LYS A 236 -0.17 1.55 9.35
N ILE A 237 0.83 0.83 8.87
CA ILE A 237 0.73 0.00 7.66
C ILE A 237 0.09 -1.36 7.98
N TRP A 238 0.05 -1.78 9.25
CA TRP A 238 -0.61 -3.02 9.63
C TRP A 238 -2.12 -2.85 9.80
N PRO A 239 -2.88 -3.92 9.62
CA PRO A 239 -4.31 -3.88 9.75
C PRO A 239 -4.73 -3.54 11.18
N THR A 240 -5.85 -2.85 11.29
CA THR A 240 -6.54 -2.62 12.57
C THR A 240 -7.90 -3.29 12.54
N THR A 241 -8.51 -3.43 13.70
CA THR A 241 -9.89 -3.97 13.81
C THR A 241 -10.96 -2.93 13.45
N ASP A 242 -10.55 -1.70 13.11
CA ASP A 242 -11.46 -0.64 12.70
C ASP A 242 -12.00 -0.92 11.30
N VAL A 243 -13.31 -0.94 11.15
CA VAL A 243 -14.00 -1.31 9.92
C VAL A 243 -15.04 -0.27 9.47
N THR A 244 -15.03 0.91 10.09
CA THR A 244 -15.87 2.03 9.69
C THR A 244 -15.02 3.27 9.36
N PRO A 245 -15.47 4.13 8.44
CA PRO A 245 -14.77 5.39 8.14
C PRO A 245 -14.59 6.29 9.35
N GLU A 246 -15.52 6.28 10.30
CA GLU A 246 -15.46 7.05 11.54
C GLU A 246 -14.31 6.61 12.44
N GLU A 247 -14.18 5.31 12.69
CA GLU A 247 -13.09 4.73 13.48
C GLU A 247 -11.73 4.95 12.84
N LEU A 248 -11.69 4.85 11.49
CA LEU A 248 -10.48 5.05 10.70
C LEU A 248 -10.11 6.51 10.49
N GLY A 249 -11.00 7.47 10.77
CA GLY A 249 -10.82 8.88 10.45
C GLY A 249 -10.75 9.14 8.94
N THR A 250 -11.49 8.36 8.15
CA THR A 250 -11.57 8.46 6.68
C THR A 250 -12.93 8.95 6.19
N VAL A 251 -13.70 9.58 7.09
CA VAL A 251 -14.95 10.26 6.72
C VAL A 251 -14.63 11.41 5.77
N HIS A 252 -15.27 11.39 4.61
CA HIS A 252 -15.06 12.41 3.59
C HIS A 252 -15.42 13.81 4.12
N ASN A 253 -14.45 14.72 4.09
CA ASN A 253 -14.59 16.11 4.56
C ASN A 253 -14.21 17.16 3.50
N GLY A 254 -14.31 16.79 2.22
CA GLY A 254 -13.86 17.63 1.10
C GLY A 254 -12.38 17.41 0.77
N GLY A 255 -12.00 17.85 -0.43
CA GLY A 255 -10.66 17.66 -0.96
C GLY A 255 -10.67 17.44 -2.48
N LEU A 256 -9.50 17.16 -3.03
CA LEU A 256 -9.31 16.87 -4.45
C LEU A 256 -9.01 15.38 -4.64
N ASN A 257 -9.68 14.73 -5.59
CA ASN A 257 -9.42 13.34 -5.90
C ASN A 257 -8.00 13.18 -6.47
N ALA A 258 -7.16 12.42 -5.77
CA ALA A 258 -5.78 12.18 -6.18
C ALA A 258 -5.69 11.50 -7.56
N ALA A 259 -6.58 10.54 -7.87
CA ALA A 259 -6.59 9.83 -9.14
C ALA A 259 -6.82 10.77 -10.34
N ASN A 260 -7.61 11.83 -10.17
CA ASN A 260 -7.87 12.80 -11.23
C ASN A 260 -6.76 13.85 -11.38
N HIS A 261 -6.09 14.19 -10.30
CA HIS A 261 -5.15 15.32 -10.26
C HIS A 261 -3.68 14.91 -10.39
N ILE A 262 -3.29 13.73 -9.94
CA ILE A 262 -1.89 13.24 -10.08
C ILE A 262 -1.49 13.13 -11.56
N PRO A 263 -2.28 12.55 -12.47
CA PRO A 263 -1.91 12.51 -13.88
C PRO A 263 -1.70 13.90 -14.49
N PHE A 264 -2.55 14.86 -14.12
CA PHE A 264 -2.41 16.24 -14.59
C PHE A 264 -1.14 16.90 -14.02
N PHE A 265 -0.83 16.70 -12.73
CA PHE A 265 0.39 17.18 -12.11
C PHE A 265 1.62 16.62 -12.83
N LEU A 266 1.68 15.31 -13.03
CA LEU A 266 2.82 14.64 -13.68
C LEU A 266 2.98 15.05 -15.16
N HIS A 267 1.88 15.25 -15.88
CA HIS A 267 1.91 15.70 -17.29
C HIS A 267 2.57 17.06 -17.44
N ASN A 268 2.41 17.95 -16.46
CA ASN A 268 2.97 19.30 -16.48
C ASN A 268 4.32 19.41 -15.75
N ALA A 269 4.77 18.35 -15.09
CA ALA A 269 6.00 18.37 -14.31
C ALA A 269 7.24 18.25 -15.18
N VAL A 270 8.29 18.98 -14.78
CA VAL A 270 9.64 18.84 -15.33
C VAL A 270 10.48 18.03 -14.34
N PRO A 271 11.13 16.95 -14.78
CA PRO A 271 11.90 16.13 -13.87
C PRO A 271 12.98 16.94 -13.16
N ASN A 272 12.99 16.88 -11.82
CA ASN A 272 14.02 17.53 -11.02
C ASN A 272 15.41 16.98 -11.42
N PRO A 273 16.33 17.82 -11.94
CA PRO A 273 17.58 17.33 -12.49
C PRO A 273 18.52 16.72 -11.44
N ASP A 274 18.39 17.10 -10.16
CA ASP A 274 19.23 16.57 -9.08
C ASP A 274 18.72 15.20 -8.58
N ILE A 275 17.56 14.75 -9.08
CA ILE A 275 16.99 13.44 -8.82
C ILE A 275 17.05 12.56 -10.07
N ALA A 276 16.78 13.10 -11.23
CA ALA A 276 16.76 12.36 -12.49
C ALA A 276 18.13 11.89 -13.01
N LYS A 277 19.24 12.42 -12.45
CA LYS A 277 20.60 12.02 -12.86
C LYS A 277 20.91 10.59 -12.45
N THR A 278 21.33 9.78 -13.41
CA THR A 278 21.92 8.45 -13.22
C THR A 278 23.37 8.54 -12.79
#